data_ee865c9a21b6263f68604c8a311a8f73
#
_entry.id   ee865c9a21b6263f68604c8a311a8f73
#
_cell.length_a   1.000
_cell.length_b   1.000
_cell.length_c   1.000
_cell.angle_alpha   90.00
_cell.angle_beta   90.00
_cell.angle_gamma   90.00
#
_symmetry.space_group_name_H-M   'P 1'
#
loop_
_entity.id
_entity.type
_entity.pdbx_description
1 polymer ?
#
loop_
_entity_poly.entity_id
_entity_poly.type
_entity_poly.pdbx_seq_one_letter_code
_entity_poly.pdbx_strand_id
1 'polypeptide(L)'
;GEHLGAKTGFGQLDAITTGLNRTDLIIIAARPAMGKSAFALNIAVNTCKATKRDVVIFSLEMGKEQLVSRMLASEALVNNTLLRSGNLEPSDWEKIAGAADTLSQLPIYFDDGAGCTVPQMKAKLRRMRNLGLVVIDYIQLMQSANKNASRVEAVSEITRSLKLMAKELNVPVIALSQLSRSSEKRDDKRPILSDLRESGSIEQDADIIMFLYRDAYYSDEGDKSVAECIVAKNRHGQTDKVQLGWIGEYTLFRGLDFGRDRKSTRLN
;
A
#
# COMPACT_ATOMS: atom_id res chain seq x y z
N GLY A 1 -26.62 -4.86 -9.74
CA GLY A 1 -25.79 -4.01 -8.94
C GLY A 1 -24.33 -4.31 -9.24
N GLU A 2 -23.59 -3.32 -9.69
CA GLU A 2 -22.17 -3.44 -9.95
C GLU A 2 -21.47 -3.79 -8.63
N HIS A 3 -20.82 -4.94 -8.60
CA HIS A 3 -20.02 -5.35 -7.47
C HIS A 3 -18.68 -4.61 -7.52
N LEU A 4 -18.68 -3.39 -7.01
CA LEU A 4 -17.44 -2.65 -6.82
C LEU A 4 -16.63 -3.29 -5.68
N GLY A 5 -15.32 -3.33 -5.84
CA GLY A 5 -14.42 -3.77 -4.79
C GLY A 5 -14.40 -2.81 -3.60
N ALA A 6 -13.69 -3.18 -2.54
CA ALA A 6 -13.54 -2.35 -1.37
C ALA A 6 -12.81 -1.04 -1.73
N LYS A 7 -13.25 0.06 -1.14
CA LYS A 7 -12.67 1.38 -1.42
C LYS A 7 -11.30 1.54 -0.75
N THR A 8 -10.33 2.06 -1.51
CA THR A 8 -9.00 2.40 -1.01
C THR A 8 -8.97 3.71 -0.22
N GLY A 9 -10.01 4.53 -0.35
CA GLY A 9 -10.04 5.90 0.17
C GLY A 9 -9.49 6.94 -0.81
N PHE A 10 -9.01 6.52 -1.98
CA PHE A 10 -8.51 7.38 -3.05
C PHE A 10 -9.47 7.31 -4.23
N GLY A 11 -10.37 8.28 -4.32
CA GLY A 11 -11.51 8.24 -5.24
C GLY A 11 -11.12 8.10 -6.71
N GLN A 12 -10.08 8.80 -7.16
CA GLN A 12 -9.61 8.69 -8.54
C GLN A 12 -9.02 7.32 -8.84
N LEU A 13 -8.30 6.73 -7.88
CA LEU A 13 -7.75 5.39 -8.00
C LEU A 13 -8.88 4.35 -8.05
N ASP A 14 -9.85 4.46 -7.18
CA ASP A 14 -11.02 3.56 -7.16
C ASP A 14 -11.84 3.65 -8.45
N ALA A 15 -11.92 4.82 -9.06
CA ALA A 15 -12.59 4.99 -10.35
C ALA A 15 -11.89 4.22 -11.48
N ILE A 16 -10.56 4.11 -11.43
CA ILE A 16 -9.75 3.38 -12.43
C ILE A 16 -9.79 1.88 -12.20
N THR A 17 -9.60 1.45 -10.94
CA THR A 17 -9.43 0.03 -10.59
C THR A 17 -10.72 -0.67 -10.20
N THR A 18 -11.81 0.05 -9.99
CA THR A 18 -13.05 -0.40 -9.36
C THR A 18 -12.89 -0.80 -7.88
N GLY A 19 -11.88 -0.25 -7.22
CA GLY A 19 -11.52 -0.56 -5.83
C GLY A 19 -10.67 -1.81 -5.70
N LEU A 20 -10.63 -2.38 -4.50
CA LEU A 20 -9.92 -3.62 -4.20
C LEU A 20 -10.88 -4.81 -4.40
N ASN A 21 -10.75 -5.49 -5.53
CA ASN A 21 -11.64 -6.58 -5.88
C ASN A 21 -11.20 -7.87 -5.19
N ARG A 22 -12.17 -8.67 -4.76
CA ARG A 22 -11.91 -9.99 -4.19
C ARG A 22 -11.19 -10.86 -5.21
N THR A 23 -10.29 -11.70 -4.73
CA THR A 23 -9.43 -12.59 -5.52
C THR A 23 -8.29 -11.91 -6.28
N ASP A 24 -8.18 -10.58 -6.24
CA ASP A 24 -7.11 -9.88 -6.92
C ASP A 24 -5.79 -9.89 -6.13
N LEU A 25 -4.71 -10.06 -6.87
CA LEU A 25 -3.36 -9.73 -6.42
C LEU A 25 -2.99 -8.36 -6.97
N ILE A 26 -2.77 -7.41 -6.07
CA ILE A 26 -2.42 -6.03 -6.39
C ILE A 26 -0.97 -5.79 -5.96
N ILE A 27 -0.12 -5.42 -6.91
CA ILE A 27 1.27 -5.08 -6.63
C ILE A 27 1.43 -3.58 -6.57
N ILE A 28 2.06 -3.10 -5.51
CA ILE A 28 2.51 -1.71 -5.39
C ILE A 28 4.03 -1.75 -5.33
N ALA A 29 4.67 -1.23 -6.36
CA ALA A 29 6.12 -1.28 -6.52
C ALA A 29 6.72 0.12 -6.50
N ALA A 30 7.86 0.27 -5.85
CA ALA A 30 8.53 1.55 -5.75
C ALA A 30 10.01 1.40 -5.42
N ARG A 31 10.79 2.42 -5.75
CA ARG A 31 12.12 2.62 -5.19
C ARG A 31 12.00 2.99 -3.70
N PRO A 32 13.05 2.72 -2.90
CA PRO A 32 13.07 3.20 -1.51
C PRO A 32 12.78 4.69 -1.40
N ALA A 33 12.19 5.11 -0.30
CA ALA A 33 11.83 6.51 0.03
C ALA A 33 10.68 7.11 -0.78
N MET A 34 9.99 6.34 -1.62
CA MET A 34 8.79 6.81 -2.35
C MET A 34 7.52 6.77 -1.49
N GLY A 35 7.56 6.12 -0.32
CA GLY A 35 6.43 6.04 0.60
C GLY A 35 5.51 4.84 0.40
N LYS A 36 6.01 3.73 -0.18
CA LYS A 36 5.17 2.55 -0.44
C LYS A 36 4.51 1.99 0.82
N SER A 37 5.25 1.89 1.93
CA SER A 37 4.70 1.39 3.20
C SER A 37 3.64 2.33 3.76
N ALA A 38 3.87 3.65 3.71
CA ALA A 38 2.89 4.65 4.14
C ALA A 38 1.61 4.59 3.30
N PHE A 39 1.76 4.45 1.97
CA PHE A 39 0.63 4.34 1.06
C PHE A 39 -0.22 3.10 1.35
N ALA A 40 0.43 1.95 1.54
CA ALA A 40 -0.26 0.71 1.89
C ALA A 40 -0.97 0.79 3.24
N LEU A 41 -0.35 1.42 4.25
CA LEU A 41 -0.98 1.65 5.55
C LEU A 41 -2.20 2.58 5.43
N ASN A 42 -2.10 3.64 4.65
CA ASN A 42 -3.24 4.54 4.43
C ASN A 42 -4.41 3.79 3.77
N ILE A 43 -4.14 2.98 2.75
CA ILE A 43 -5.15 2.13 2.11
C ILE A 43 -5.76 1.16 3.13
N ALA A 44 -4.93 0.48 3.92
CA ALA A 44 -5.38 -0.50 4.90
C ALA A 44 -6.36 0.13 5.92
N VAL A 45 -6.02 1.29 6.47
CA VAL A 45 -6.88 2.03 7.40
C VAL A 45 -8.17 2.47 6.73
N ASN A 46 -8.08 3.07 5.55
CA ASN A 46 -9.26 3.55 4.80
C ASN A 46 -10.20 2.40 4.47
N THR A 47 -9.66 1.29 3.99
CA THR A 47 -10.45 0.10 3.63
C THR A 47 -11.09 -0.53 4.87
N CYS A 48 -10.37 -0.61 5.97
CA CYS A 48 -10.91 -1.12 7.23
C CYS A 48 -12.06 -0.25 7.75
N LYS A 49 -11.90 1.07 7.70
CA LYS A 49 -12.98 2.01 8.08
C LYS A 49 -14.23 1.83 7.21
N ALA A 50 -14.03 1.61 5.90
CA ALA A 50 -15.14 1.48 4.95
C ALA A 50 -15.88 0.15 5.08
N THR A 51 -15.17 -0.95 5.28
CA THR A 51 -15.73 -2.30 5.24
C THR A 51 -16.05 -2.87 6.62
N LYS A 52 -15.35 -2.42 7.66
CA LYS A 52 -15.37 -3.00 9.02
C LYS A 52 -14.94 -4.46 9.04
N ARG A 53 -14.23 -4.91 8.01
CA ARG A 53 -13.70 -6.27 7.92
C ARG A 53 -12.25 -6.31 8.38
N ASP A 54 -11.79 -7.51 8.74
CA ASP A 54 -10.43 -7.72 9.23
C ASP A 54 -9.40 -7.39 8.14
N VAL A 55 -8.40 -6.64 8.51
CA VAL A 55 -7.23 -6.34 7.69
C VAL A 55 -6.00 -6.92 8.38
N VAL A 56 -5.24 -7.72 7.67
CA VAL A 56 -4.01 -8.31 8.19
C VAL A 56 -2.82 -7.75 7.41
N ILE A 57 -1.84 -7.21 8.14
CA ILE A 57 -0.63 -6.64 7.58
C ILE A 57 0.55 -7.48 8.01
N PHE A 58 1.17 -8.16 7.04
CA PHE A 58 2.44 -8.84 7.23
C PHE A 58 3.56 -7.85 6.95
N SER A 59 4.20 -7.36 8.02
CA SER A 59 5.32 -6.44 7.91
C SER A 59 6.61 -7.18 8.21
N LEU A 60 7.39 -7.43 7.16
CA LEU A 60 8.62 -8.21 7.24
C LEU A 60 9.85 -7.33 7.44
N GLU A 61 9.73 -6.04 7.18
CA GLU A 61 10.81 -5.05 7.33
C GLU A 61 10.68 -4.25 8.62
N MET A 62 9.47 -3.75 8.88
CA MET A 62 9.22 -2.82 10.00
C MET A 62 8.52 -3.53 11.15
N GLY A 63 8.94 -3.23 12.37
CA GLY A 63 8.26 -3.71 13.56
C GLY A 63 6.89 -3.07 13.77
N LYS A 64 6.05 -3.74 14.53
CA LYS A 64 4.69 -3.30 14.84
C LYS A 64 4.65 -1.87 15.41
N GLU A 65 5.60 -1.54 16.29
CA GLU A 65 5.64 -0.21 16.94
C GLU A 65 5.85 0.91 15.93
N GLN A 66 6.70 0.71 14.92
CA GLN A 66 6.93 1.67 13.86
C GLN A 66 5.67 1.87 13.00
N LEU A 67 4.97 0.78 12.69
CA LEU A 67 3.72 0.82 11.92
C LEU A 67 2.63 1.56 12.67
N VAL A 68 2.46 1.25 13.95
CA VAL A 68 1.46 1.92 14.81
C VAL A 68 1.78 3.40 14.93
N SER A 69 3.05 3.77 15.09
CA SER A 69 3.48 5.18 15.13
C SER A 69 3.10 5.92 13.84
N ARG A 70 3.34 5.32 12.69
CA ARG A 70 2.95 5.91 11.39
C ARG A 70 1.43 6.04 11.23
N MET A 71 0.69 5.04 11.67
CA MET A 71 -0.77 5.08 11.64
C MET A 71 -1.33 6.18 12.54
N LEU A 72 -0.78 6.32 13.74
CA LEU A 72 -1.15 7.40 14.67
C LEU A 72 -0.81 8.78 14.09
N ALA A 73 0.37 8.94 13.53
CA ALA A 73 0.80 10.21 12.94
C ALA A 73 -0.15 10.63 11.79
N SER A 74 -0.50 9.71 10.91
CA SER A 74 -1.38 10.00 9.78
C SER A 74 -2.84 10.23 10.21
N GLU A 75 -3.35 9.48 11.17
CA GLU A 75 -4.71 9.65 11.66
C GLU A 75 -4.87 10.92 12.50
N ALA A 76 -3.89 11.23 13.34
CA ALA A 76 -3.91 12.39 14.22
C ALA A 76 -3.47 13.70 13.54
N LEU A 77 -2.85 13.63 12.37
CA LEU A 77 -2.17 14.75 11.70
C LEU A 77 -1.11 15.38 12.60
N VAL A 78 -0.25 14.52 13.15
CA VAL A 78 0.85 14.88 14.04
C VAL A 78 2.15 14.42 13.40
N ASN A 79 3.21 15.22 13.56
CA ASN A 79 4.54 14.92 13.01
C ASN A 79 5.06 13.60 13.57
N ASN A 80 5.34 12.63 12.69
CA ASN A 80 5.81 11.30 13.07
C ASN A 80 7.16 11.31 13.80
N THR A 81 8.07 12.19 13.41
CA THR A 81 9.37 12.32 14.09
C THR A 81 9.20 12.84 15.51
N LEU A 82 8.33 13.83 15.72
CA LEU A 82 8.02 14.36 17.05
C LEU A 82 7.29 13.33 17.91
N LEU A 83 6.40 12.55 17.32
CA LEU A 83 5.72 11.46 18.02
C LEU A 83 6.72 10.42 18.54
N ARG A 84 7.69 10.03 17.73
CA ARG A 84 8.72 9.05 18.10
C ARG A 84 9.68 9.58 19.17
N SER A 85 10.02 10.86 19.13
CA SER A 85 10.91 11.50 20.12
C SER A 85 10.20 11.90 21.42
N GLY A 86 8.87 11.92 21.42
CA GLY A 86 8.08 12.38 22.56
C GLY A 86 8.01 13.90 22.74
N ASN A 87 8.57 14.68 21.81
CA ASN A 87 8.59 16.15 21.86
C ASN A 87 7.30 16.74 21.29
N LEU A 88 6.17 16.41 21.91
CA LEU A 88 4.86 16.84 21.45
C LEU A 88 4.29 17.94 22.35
N GLU A 89 3.56 18.87 21.72
CA GLU A 89 2.76 19.86 22.42
C GLU A 89 1.54 19.22 23.10
N PRO A 90 0.97 19.80 24.15
CA PRO A 90 -0.24 19.26 24.79
C PRO A 90 -1.39 19.05 23.84
N SER A 91 -1.60 19.93 22.86
CA SER A 91 -2.63 19.80 21.84
C SER A 91 -2.41 18.57 20.93
N ASP A 92 -1.17 18.20 20.68
CA ASP A 92 -0.83 17.01 19.87
C ASP A 92 -1.18 15.73 20.63
N TRP A 93 -0.98 15.70 21.94
CA TRP A 93 -1.36 14.55 22.78
C TRP A 93 -2.87 14.29 22.75
N GLU A 94 -3.70 15.33 22.72
CA GLU A 94 -5.15 15.20 22.57
C GLU A 94 -5.53 14.61 21.22
N LYS A 95 -4.87 15.04 20.13
CA LYS A 95 -5.08 14.49 18.78
C LYS A 95 -4.69 13.03 18.72
N ILE A 96 -3.57 12.66 19.34
CA ILE A 96 -3.10 11.26 19.39
C ILE A 96 -4.09 10.40 20.18
N ALA A 97 -4.58 10.87 21.31
CA ALA A 97 -5.58 10.14 22.09
C ALA A 97 -6.85 9.85 21.27
N GLY A 98 -7.34 10.84 20.53
CA GLY A 98 -8.47 10.67 19.62
C GLY A 98 -8.19 9.68 18.48
N ALA A 99 -7.00 9.76 17.88
CA ALA A 99 -6.58 8.84 16.85
C ALA A 99 -6.44 7.40 17.37
N ALA A 100 -5.85 7.24 18.56
CA ALA A 100 -5.71 5.93 19.19
C ALA A 100 -7.08 5.30 19.48
N ASP A 101 -8.05 6.08 19.94
CA ASP A 101 -9.41 5.62 20.13
C ASP A 101 -10.04 5.14 18.83
N THR A 102 -9.94 5.91 17.77
CA THR A 102 -10.46 5.54 16.44
C THR A 102 -9.81 4.26 15.94
N LEU A 103 -8.47 4.18 15.95
CA LEU A 103 -7.74 3.04 15.42
C LEU A 103 -7.94 1.77 16.25
N SER A 104 -8.11 1.89 17.56
CA SER A 104 -8.33 0.74 18.44
C SER A 104 -9.64 0.01 18.17
N GLN A 105 -10.60 0.68 17.54
CA GLN A 105 -11.90 0.11 17.16
C GLN A 105 -11.86 -0.60 15.80
N LEU A 106 -10.76 -0.49 15.07
CA LEU A 106 -10.60 -1.11 13.76
C LEU A 106 -9.94 -2.49 13.88
N PRO A 107 -10.48 -3.52 13.20
CA PRO A 107 -9.90 -4.85 13.22
C PRO A 107 -8.70 -4.95 12.27
N ILE A 108 -7.60 -4.27 12.63
CA ILE A 108 -6.32 -4.30 11.91
C ILE A 108 -5.35 -5.11 12.75
N TYR A 109 -4.78 -6.15 12.16
CA TYR A 109 -3.85 -7.07 12.79
C TYR A 109 -2.49 -7.01 12.11
N PHE A 110 -1.44 -7.03 12.90
CA PHE A 110 -0.06 -7.04 12.41
C PHE A 110 0.59 -8.38 12.66
N ASP A 111 1.30 -8.88 11.68
CA ASP A 111 2.17 -10.06 11.79
C ASP A 111 3.58 -9.64 11.33
N ASP A 112 4.53 -9.65 12.25
CA ASP A 112 5.92 -9.29 12.00
C ASP A 112 6.85 -10.51 11.90
N GLY A 113 6.25 -11.70 11.72
CA GLY A 113 6.96 -12.97 11.65
C GLY A 113 7.96 -13.03 10.51
N ALA A 114 9.25 -12.82 10.83
CA ALA A 114 10.32 -12.94 9.87
C ALA A 114 10.39 -14.36 9.27
N GLY A 115 10.65 -14.45 7.96
CA GLY A 115 10.83 -15.71 7.29
C GLY A 115 9.54 -16.48 6.99
N CYS A 116 8.40 -15.81 6.97
CA CYS A 116 7.12 -16.43 6.67
C CYS A 116 7.03 -16.86 5.21
N THR A 117 6.57 -18.08 4.96
CA THR A 117 6.22 -18.59 3.63
C THR A 117 4.73 -18.33 3.36
N VAL A 118 4.33 -18.39 2.07
CA VAL A 118 2.90 -18.23 1.71
C VAL A 118 2.02 -19.31 2.35
N PRO A 119 2.39 -20.60 2.36
CA PRO A 119 1.61 -21.61 3.07
C PRO A 119 1.40 -21.31 4.55
N GLN A 120 2.41 -20.77 5.23
CA GLN A 120 2.30 -20.37 6.64
C GLN A 120 1.34 -19.19 6.83
N MET A 121 1.40 -18.18 5.95
CA MET A 121 0.44 -17.08 5.94
C MET A 121 -0.99 -17.59 5.75
N LYS A 122 -1.18 -18.44 4.76
CA LYS A 122 -2.50 -19.00 4.44
C LYS A 122 -3.09 -19.78 5.62
N ALA A 123 -2.28 -20.54 6.33
CA ALA A 123 -2.72 -21.29 7.51
C ALA A 123 -3.23 -20.34 8.62
N LYS A 124 -2.57 -19.22 8.84
CA LYS A 124 -3.02 -18.19 9.80
C LYS A 124 -4.31 -17.52 9.35
N LEU A 125 -4.40 -17.14 8.07
CA LEU A 125 -5.51 -16.39 7.52
C LEU A 125 -6.80 -17.21 7.41
N ARG A 126 -6.71 -18.51 7.18
CA ARG A 126 -7.86 -19.42 7.14
C ARG A 126 -8.69 -19.46 8.43
N ARG A 127 -8.08 -19.11 9.55
CA ARG A 127 -8.76 -19.07 10.85
C ARG A 127 -9.62 -17.82 11.02
N MET A 128 -9.45 -16.82 10.17
CA MET A 128 -10.20 -15.57 10.24
C MET A 128 -11.49 -15.68 9.42
N ARG A 129 -12.61 -15.35 10.08
CA ARG A 129 -13.93 -15.51 9.45
C ARG A 129 -14.41 -14.29 8.68
N ASN A 130 -13.83 -13.12 8.98
CA ASN A 130 -14.28 -11.86 8.41
C ASN A 130 -13.14 -11.11 7.71
N LEU A 131 -12.25 -11.87 7.06
CA LEU A 131 -11.10 -11.30 6.37
C LEU A 131 -11.53 -10.45 5.18
N GLY A 132 -11.00 -9.22 5.10
CA GLY A 132 -11.33 -8.27 4.05
C GLY A 132 -10.16 -7.81 3.19
N LEU A 133 -8.94 -7.85 3.73
CA LEU A 133 -7.74 -7.41 3.02
C LEU A 133 -6.50 -8.01 3.66
N VAL A 134 -5.54 -8.39 2.83
CA VAL A 134 -4.20 -8.79 3.25
C VAL A 134 -3.18 -7.86 2.62
N VAL A 135 -2.24 -7.36 3.41
CA VAL A 135 -1.13 -6.51 2.95
C VAL A 135 0.20 -7.16 3.33
N ILE A 136 1.13 -7.22 2.40
CA ILE A 136 2.46 -7.83 2.60
C ILE A 136 3.54 -6.80 2.26
N ASP A 137 4.40 -6.47 3.20
CA ASP A 137 5.47 -5.48 3.04
C ASP A 137 6.83 -6.08 3.43
N TYR A 138 7.67 -6.42 2.48
CA TYR A 138 7.52 -6.50 1.03
C TYR A 138 7.96 -7.89 0.57
N ILE A 139 7.55 -8.31 -0.62
CA ILE A 139 7.65 -9.72 -1.07
C ILE A 139 9.09 -10.25 -1.16
N GLN A 140 10.08 -9.41 -1.44
CA GLN A 140 11.48 -9.83 -1.52
C GLN A 140 12.06 -10.28 -0.17
N LEU A 141 11.39 -9.99 0.94
CA LEU A 141 11.77 -10.46 2.28
C LEU A 141 11.11 -11.80 2.65
N MET A 142 10.19 -12.30 1.84
CA MET A 142 9.55 -13.59 2.06
C MET A 142 10.50 -14.73 1.75
N GLN A 143 10.30 -15.86 2.42
CA GLN A 143 10.99 -17.09 2.11
C GLN A 143 10.24 -17.91 1.08
N SER A 144 11.01 -18.46 0.12
CA SER A 144 10.51 -19.49 -0.79
C SER A 144 10.36 -20.82 -0.05
N ALA A 145 9.32 -21.59 -0.39
CA ALA A 145 9.17 -22.96 0.07
C ALA A 145 10.29 -23.84 -0.50
N ASN A 146 10.88 -23.50 -1.63
CA ASN A 146 12.04 -24.15 -2.22
C ASN A 146 13.33 -23.41 -1.85
N LYS A 147 14.10 -23.97 -0.91
CA LYS A 147 15.34 -23.38 -0.41
C LYS A 147 16.46 -23.28 -1.45
N ASN A 148 16.38 -24.03 -2.54
CA ASN A 148 17.40 -24.07 -3.60
C ASN A 148 17.05 -23.19 -4.80
N ALA A 149 15.92 -22.45 -4.75
CA ALA A 149 15.49 -21.59 -5.84
C ALA A 149 16.42 -20.38 -6.00
N SER A 150 16.65 -19.96 -7.24
CA SER A 150 17.26 -18.66 -7.52
C SER A 150 16.34 -17.52 -7.03
N ARG A 151 16.88 -16.28 -6.97
CA ARG A 151 16.09 -15.12 -6.55
C ARG A 151 14.84 -14.91 -7.43
N VAL A 152 15.01 -15.01 -8.74
CA VAL A 152 13.91 -14.86 -9.71
C VAL A 152 12.89 -15.99 -9.55
N GLU A 153 13.33 -17.22 -9.40
CA GLU A 153 12.45 -18.38 -9.17
C GLU A 153 11.68 -18.23 -7.87
N ALA A 154 12.35 -17.79 -6.79
CA ALA A 154 11.73 -17.58 -5.48
C ALA A 154 10.61 -16.53 -5.55
N VAL A 155 10.85 -15.38 -6.17
CA VAL A 155 9.85 -14.33 -6.29
C VAL A 155 8.69 -14.80 -7.19
N SER A 156 8.97 -15.53 -8.28
CA SER A 156 7.95 -16.10 -9.16
C SER A 156 7.03 -17.08 -8.41
N GLU A 157 7.61 -17.96 -7.60
CA GLU A 157 6.85 -18.89 -6.75
C GLU A 157 5.96 -18.13 -5.77
N ILE A 158 6.53 -17.13 -5.09
CA ILE A 158 5.81 -16.32 -4.10
C ILE A 158 4.62 -15.61 -4.74
N THR A 159 4.82 -14.92 -5.84
CA THR A 159 3.72 -14.17 -6.51
C THR A 159 2.61 -15.09 -7.01
N ARG A 160 2.97 -16.23 -7.57
CA ARG A 160 1.99 -17.25 -7.99
C ARG A 160 1.20 -17.76 -6.79
N SER A 161 1.89 -18.09 -5.71
CA SER A 161 1.25 -18.59 -4.48
C SER A 161 0.36 -17.52 -3.84
N LEU A 162 0.75 -16.25 -3.89
CA LEU A 162 -0.09 -15.15 -3.40
C LEU A 162 -1.36 -14.97 -4.24
N LYS A 163 -1.25 -15.11 -5.55
CA LYS A 163 -2.44 -15.06 -6.41
C LYS A 163 -3.41 -16.21 -6.09
N LEU A 164 -2.89 -17.41 -5.92
CA LEU A 164 -3.71 -18.57 -5.52
C LEU A 164 -4.34 -18.37 -4.13
N MET A 165 -3.59 -17.81 -3.19
CA MET A 165 -4.08 -17.49 -1.86
C MET A 165 -5.25 -16.47 -1.93
N ALA A 166 -5.12 -15.41 -2.72
CA ALA A 166 -6.19 -14.44 -2.92
C ALA A 166 -7.47 -15.10 -3.44
N LYS A 167 -7.34 -16.03 -4.38
CA LYS A 167 -8.47 -16.79 -4.91
C LYS A 167 -9.09 -17.71 -3.87
N GLU A 168 -8.27 -18.48 -3.16
CA GLU A 168 -8.77 -19.45 -2.15
C GLU A 168 -9.47 -18.75 -0.99
N LEU A 169 -8.92 -17.64 -0.51
CA LEU A 169 -9.47 -16.89 0.60
C LEU A 169 -10.57 -15.90 0.17
N ASN A 170 -10.73 -15.70 -1.12
CA ASN A 170 -11.69 -14.76 -1.71
C ASN A 170 -11.53 -13.34 -1.14
N VAL A 171 -10.30 -12.85 -1.09
CA VAL A 171 -9.93 -11.52 -0.58
C VAL A 171 -8.91 -10.86 -1.50
N PRO A 172 -8.87 -9.51 -1.55
CA PRO A 172 -7.78 -8.82 -2.20
C PRO A 172 -6.49 -8.97 -1.39
N VAL A 173 -5.38 -9.16 -2.08
CA VAL A 173 -4.04 -9.19 -1.50
C VAL A 173 -3.23 -8.06 -2.13
N ILE A 174 -2.75 -7.13 -1.32
CA ILE A 174 -1.80 -6.10 -1.72
C ILE A 174 -0.41 -6.59 -1.31
N ALA A 175 0.48 -6.73 -2.28
CA ALA A 175 1.88 -7.10 -2.03
C ALA A 175 2.78 -5.96 -2.50
N LEU A 176 3.63 -5.47 -1.60
CA LEU A 176 4.60 -4.43 -1.92
C LEU A 176 5.85 -5.05 -2.53
N SER A 177 6.42 -4.38 -3.49
CA SER A 177 7.64 -4.80 -4.18
C SER A 177 8.63 -3.65 -4.24
N GLN A 178 9.89 -3.96 -3.90
CA GLN A 178 10.97 -2.98 -4.03
C GLN A 178 11.57 -3.09 -5.42
N LEU A 179 11.71 -1.95 -6.10
CA LEU A 179 12.35 -1.87 -7.41
C LEU A 179 13.87 -1.74 -7.29
N SER A 180 14.57 -2.31 -8.26
CA SER A 180 16.01 -2.12 -8.42
C SER A 180 16.33 -0.72 -8.95
N ARG A 181 17.63 -0.34 -8.93
CA ARG A 181 18.09 0.97 -9.40
C ARG A 181 17.98 1.18 -10.91
N SER A 182 17.58 0.19 -11.67
CA SER A 182 17.52 0.27 -13.14
C SER A 182 16.62 1.40 -13.65
N SER A 183 15.52 1.70 -12.95
CA SER A 183 14.63 2.81 -13.29
C SER A 183 15.30 4.18 -13.17
N GLU A 184 16.29 4.31 -12.27
CA GLU A 184 16.99 5.56 -12.01
C GLU A 184 18.05 5.91 -13.08
N LYS A 185 18.36 4.99 -13.96
CA LYS A 185 19.33 5.18 -15.05
C LYS A 185 18.74 5.91 -16.26
N ARG A 186 17.43 6.04 -16.34
CA ARG A 186 16.74 6.76 -17.41
C ARG A 186 16.60 8.24 -17.07
N ASP A 187 16.43 9.07 -18.09
CA ASP A 187 16.13 10.50 -17.91
C ASP A 187 14.80 10.68 -17.20
N ASP A 188 13.76 10.03 -17.69
CA ASP A 188 12.50 9.88 -16.97
C ASP A 188 12.60 8.68 -16.03
N LYS A 189 12.64 8.95 -14.73
CA LYS A 189 12.83 7.93 -13.70
C LYS A 189 11.54 7.28 -13.24
N ARG A 190 10.41 7.59 -13.88
CA ARG A 190 9.14 6.92 -13.59
C ARG A 190 9.26 5.43 -13.90
N PRO A 191 8.87 4.56 -12.96
CA PRO A 191 8.90 3.12 -13.21
C PRO A 191 7.96 2.70 -14.32
N ILE A 192 8.37 1.66 -15.04
CA ILE A 192 7.58 1.02 -16.09
C ILE A 192 7.58 -0.50 -15.89
N LEU A 193 6.70 -1.22 -16.57
CA LEU A 193 6.55 -2.67 -16.38
C LEU A 193 7.85 -3.45 -16.60
N SER A 194 8.71 -3.00 -17.52
CA SER A 194 10.00 -3.65 -17.74
C SER A 194 10.93 -3.60 -16.54
N ASP A 195 10.72 -2.67 -15.61
CA ASP A 195 11.49 -2.60 -14.34
C ASP A 195 11.17 -3.78 -13.39
N LEU A 196 10.10 -4.52 -13.66
CA LEU A 196 9.72 -5.73 -12.91
C LEU A 196 10.29 -7.02 -13.50
N ARG A 197 10.97 -7.00 -14.65
CA ARG A 197 11.43 -8.21 -15.33
C ARG A 197 12.39 -9.04 -14.51
N GLU A 198 13.23 -8.41 -13.68
CA GLU A 198 14.16 -9.09 -12.79
C GLU A 198 13.46 -9.68 -11.54
N SER A 199 12.19 -9.37 -11.35
CA SER A 199 11.37 -9.84 -10.23
C SER A 199 10.47 -11.02 -10.62
N GLY A 200 10.85 -11.78 -11.65
CA GLY A 200 10.15 -13.01 -12.04
C GLY A 200 8.79 -12.76 -12.71
N SER A 201 7.78 -13.50 -12.28
CA SER A 201 6.47 -13.51 -12.92
C SER A 201 5.46 -12.51 -12.36
N ILE A 202 5.93 -11.46 -11.66
CA ILE A 202 5.03 -10.46 -11.04
C ILE A 202 4.05 -9.89 -12.06
N GLU A 203 4.55 -9.50 -13.24
CA GLU A 203 3.73 -8.90 -14.29
C GLU A 203 2.62 -9.84 -14.77
N GLN A 204 2.89 -11.15 -14.79
CA GLN A 204 1.94 -12.15 -15.27
C GLN A 204 0.88 -12.49 -14.20
N ASP A 205 1.29 -12.63 -12.95
CA ASP A 205 0.44 -13.10 -11.87
C ASP A 205 -0.44 -12.00 -11.28
N ALA A 206 0.01 -10.76 -11.29
CA ALA A 206 -0.72 -9.64 -10.73
C ALA A 206 -1.90 -9.22 -11.61
N ASP A 207 -3.03 -8.95 -10.98
CA ASP A 207 -4.22 -8.39 -11.65
C ASP A 207 -4.08 -6.88 -11.85
N ILE A 208 -3.46 -6.21 -10.88
CA ILE A 208 -3.20 -4.76 -10.90
C ILE A 208 -1.76 -4.53 -10.48
N ILE A 209 -1.06 -3.66 -11.20
CA ILE A 209 0.28 -3.19 -10.86
C ILE A 209 0.26 -1.68 -10.80
N MET A 210 0.66 -1.15 -9.67
CA MET A 210 0.81 0.27 -9.41
C MET A 210 2.26 0.58 -9.09
N PHE A 211 2.77 1.67 -9.67
CA PHE A 211 4.05 2.24 -9.29
C PHE A 211 3.81 3.53 -8.51
N LEU A 212 4.53 3.69 -7.43
CA LEU A 212 4.52 4.91 -6.64
C LEU A 212 5.77 5.73 -6.93
N TYR A 213 5.59 6.99 -7.26
CA TYR A 213 6.67 7.88 -7.70
C TYR A 213 6.51 9.27 -7.15
N ARG A 214 7.63 9.87 -6.75
CA ARG A 214 7.70 11.25 -6.28
C ARG A 214 8.81 11.97 -7.03
N ASP A 215 8.44 12.88 -7.92
CA ASP A 215 9.38 13.63 -8.74
C ASP A 215 10.32 14.51 -7.87
N ALA A 216 9.81 15.03 -6.77
CA ALA A 216 10.59 15.85 -5.83
C ALA A 216 11.78 15.11 -5.19
N TYR A 217 11.78 13.77 -5.21
CA TYR A 217 12.92 12.99 -4.73
C TYR A 217 14.15 13.13 -5.64
N TYR A 218 13.94 13.31 -6.95
CA TYR A 218 15.00 13.40 -7.96
C TYR A 218 15.27 14.81 -8.44
N SER A 219 14.34 15.75 -8.23
CA SER A 219 14.44 17.12 -8.73
C SER A 219 14.14 18.13 -7.63
N ASP A 220 15.05 19.11 -7.45
CA ASP A 220 14.85 20.22 -6.51
C ASP A 220 13.70 21.14 -6.94
N GLU A 221 13.32 21.10 -8.22
CA GLU A 221 12.19 21.86 -8.77
C GLU A 221 10.84 21.11 -8.60
N GLY A 222 10.88 19.85 -8.20
CA GLY A 222 9.68 19.05 -7.98
C GLY A 222 8.86 19.52 -6.78
N ASP A 223 7.54 19.42 -6.89
CA ASP A 223 6.60 19.72 -5.81
C ASP A 223 6.66 18.60 -4.75
N LYS A 224 7.13 18.95 -3.55
CA LYS A 224 7.28 18.01 -2.43
C LYS A 224 5.94 17.50 -1.88
N SER A 225 4.84 18.18 -2.19
CA SER A 225 3.50 17.81 -1.72
C SER A 225 2.75 16.86 -2.65
N VAL A 226 3.37 16.45 -3.75
CA VAL A 226 2.73 15.63 -4.79
C VAL A 226 3.46 14.31 -4.97
N ALA A 227 2.68 13.25 -5.14
CA ALA A 227 3.14 11.95 -5.56
C ALA A 227 2.28 11.47 -6.74
N GLU A 228 2.78 10.47 -7.45
CA GLU A 228 2.06 9.84 -8.55
C GLU A 228 1.84 8.35 -8.24
N CYS A 229 0.62 7.88 -8.45
CA CYS A 229 0.30 6.46 -8.49
C CYS A 229 0.06 6.08 -9.96
N ILE A 230 0.97 5.31 -10.52
CA ILE A 230 0.94 4.92 -11.94
C ILE A 230 0.34 3.52 -12.02
N VAL A 231 -0.89 3.42 -12.51
CA VAL A 231 -1.56 2.12 -12.74
C VAL A 231 -1.09 1.60 -14.10
N ALA A 232 -0.06 0.76 -14.07
CA ALA A 232 0.62 0.27 -15.28
C ALA A 232 0.01 -1.02 -15.83
N LYS A 233 -0.67 -1.79 -14.99
CA LYS A 233 -1.48 -2.96 -15.39
C LYS A 233 -2.80 -2.92 -14.64
N ASN A 234 -3.90 -3.15 -15.35
CA ASN A 234 -5.23 -3.17 -14.76
C ASN A 234 -6.12 -4.16 -15.51
N ARG A 235 -6.36 -5.33 -14.91
CA ARG A 235 -7.20 -6.39 -15.50
C ARG A 235 -8.67 -5.98 -15.61
N HIS A 236 -9.10 -4.99 -14.82
CA HIS A 236 -10.49 -4.54 -14.75
C HIS A 236 -10.79 -3.31 -15.60
N GLY A 237 -9.82 -2.76 -16.29
CA GLY A 237 -10.01 -1.56 -17.09
C GLY A 237 -8.74 -1.04 -17.74
N GLN A 238 -8.67 0.28 -17.86
CA GLN A 238 -7.56 0.94 -18.50
C GLN A 238 -6.44 1.27 -17.53
N THR A 239 -5.26 1.48 -18.08
CA THR A 239 -4.12 2.04 -17.33
C THR A 239 -4.24 3.56 -17.29
N ASP A 240 -3.75 4.17 -16.21
CA ASP A 240 -3.77 5.61 -16.02
C ASP A 240 -2.80 6.00 -14.91
N LYS A 241 -2.66 7.29 -14.71
CA LYS A 241 -1.85 7.87 -13.65
C LYS A 241 -2.72 8.76 -12.77
N VAL A 242 -2.62 8.60 -11.46
CA VAL A 242 -3.33 9.39 -10.47
C VAL A 242 -2.33 10.26 -9.71
N GLN A 243 -2.61 11.55 -9.60
CA GLN A 243 -1.88 12.41 -8.70
C GLN A 243 -2.42 12.29 -7.28
N LEU A 244 -1.51 12.23 -6.31
CA LEU A 244 -1.81 12.14 -4.88
C LEU A 244 -1.15 13.30 -4.15
N GLY A 245 -1.81 13.77 -3.09
CA GLY A 245 -1.15 14.64 -2.12
C GLY A 245 -0.25 13.81 -1.21
N TRP A 246 0.91 14.34 -0.86
CA TRP A 246 1.85 13.73 0.07
C TRP A 246 2.24 14.71 1.17
N ILE A 247 2.03 14.32 2.41
CA ILE A 247 2.46 15.08 3.59
C ILE A 247 3.42 14.18 4.37
N GLY A 248 4.71 14.34 4.10
CA GLY A 248 5.76 13.46 4.63
C GLY A 248 5.85 13.47 6.16
N GLU A 249 5.64 14.63 6.79
CA GLU A 249 5.64 14.76 8.26
C GLU A 249 4.63 13.84 8.94
N TYR A 250 3.49 13.61 8.30
CA TYR A 250 2.41 12.77 8.82
C TYR A 250 2.42 11.37 8.22
N THR A 251 3.37 11.05 7.35
CA THR A 251 3.39 9.81 6.54
C THR A 251 2.03 9.54 5.88
N LEU A 252 1.46 10.59 5.29
CA LEU A 252 0.09 10.62 4.80
C LEU A 252 0.02 10.92 3.32
N PHE A 253 -0.63 10.03 2.56
CA PHE A 253 -1.13 10.29 1.22
C PHE A 253 -2.58 10.74 1.28
N ARG A 254 -2.94 11.70 0.44
CA ARG A 254 -4.31 12.18 0.27
C ARG A 254 -4.73 12.13 -1.19
N GLY A 255 -6.00 11.85 -1.42
CA GLY A 255 -6.60 12.05 -2.73
C GLY A 255 -6.67 13.54 -3.05
N LEU A 256 -6.33 13.90 -4.29
CA LEU A 256 -6.52 15.23 -4.82
C LEU A 256 -7.85 15.26 -5.59
N ASP A 257 -8.89 15.83 -4.97
CA ASP A 257 -10.22 15.88 -5.55
C ASP A 257 -10.42 17.19 -6.34
N PHE A 258 -9.91 17.22 -7.57
CA PHE A 258 -10.00 18.38 -8.45
C PHE A 258 -11.46 18.77 -8.83
N GLY A 259 -12.45 17.89 -8.54
CA GLY A 259 -13.85 18.11 -8.88
C GLY A 259 -14.62 18.96 -7.88
N ARG A 260 -14.21 19.00 -6.60
CA ARG A 260 -14.90 19.74 -5.54
C ARG A 260 -14.51 21.21 -5.49
N ASP A 261 -13.26 21.56 -5.78
CA ASP A 261 -12.79 22.95 -5.72
C ASP A 261 -13.39 23.85 -6.80
N ARG A 262 -13.87 23.27 -7.91
CA ARG A 262 -14.54 24.05 -8.96
C ARG A 262 -15.97 24.46 -8.61
N LYS A 263 -16.60 23.83 -7.61
CA LYS A 263 -17.95 24.19 -7.17
C LYS A 263 -17.98 25.18 -6.01
N SER A 264 -16.94 25.22 -5.19
CA SER A 264 -16.86 26.17 -4.07
C SER A 264 -16.48 27.59 -4.50
N THR A 265 -15.84 27.76 -5.66
CA THR A 265 -15.46 29.08 -6.21
C THR A 265 -16.58 29.76 -7.03
N ARG A 266 -17.75 29.12 -7.21
CA ARG A 266 -18.86 29.68 -7.92
C ARG A 266 -20.04 30.14 -7.04
N LEU A 267 -19.86 30.13 -5.73
CA LEU A 267 -20.88 30.56 -4.77
C LEU A 267 -20.38 31.68 -3.83
N ASN A 268 -19.59 32.64 -4.37
CA ASN A 268 -19.37 33.93 -3.75
C ASN A 268 -19.47 35.02 -4.78
#